data_bea0f176977759949fd152f0a8539c3e
#
_entry.id   bea0f176977759949fd152f0a8539c3e
#
_cell.length_a   1.000
_cell.length_b   1.000
_cell.length_c   1.000
_cell.angle_alpha   90.00
_cell.angle_beta   90.00
_cell.angle_gamma   90.00
#
_symmetry.space_group_name_H-M   'P 1'
#
loop_
_entity.id
_entity.type
_entity.pdbx_description
1 polymer ?
#
loop_
_entity_poly.entity_id
_entity_poly.type
_entity_poly.pdbx_seq_one_letter_code
_entity_poly.pdbx_strand_id
1 'polypeptide(L)'
;MKKIKTALISVFYKTGIDTIVDLLKQNGVQIYSTGGTYDFIKPLDPSVKTVESLTGYPSILGGRVKTLHPKVFGGILGRTQLESDQKEMQEYDIPPFDLVIVDLYPFEETVAKTEDASAIIEKIDIGGISLIRAGAKNFNDVLIVPSQKYYGELIQLLKDQQGETSLDDRRRFAAYAFGVSSHYDSAIMNWFVKDDDNKPLRITEEEGTTLRYGENPHQKGTFYGDLDAMFEKLHGKELSYNNLLDLDAGLNLIREFDEPTFAILKHNNPCGIACRKTVKEAYLAALAGDPVSAFGGVLVCNRPIDMAAAEEINKLFIEVIVAPKYEDGVLDLLFSKKNRVVLRLKADQYRPQTVKTALNGYLVQDRDLHTETADDFKVITTKAPTTDEVEDMIFANKIVKHSRSNAIVLAKGKQLYASGIGQTSRVDALRQAIEKARSFDFDLKGAVLASDAFFPFKDCVELAHEAGISAIVQPGGSVRDQESIDCCNENGIGMVFTGFRHFRH
;
A
#
# COMPACT_ATOMS: atom_id res chain seq x y z
N MET A 1 11.83 -38.54 5.32
CA MET A 1 12.81 -37.61 5.93
C MET A 1 14.15 -37.76 5.24
N LYS A 2 14.91 -36.69 5.15
CA LYS A 2 16.28 -36.68 4.61
C LYS A 2 17.17 -35.89 5.57
N LYS A 3 18.27 -36.49 6.01
CA LYS A 3 19.23 -35.86 6.92
C LYS A 3 20.13 -34.90 6.17
N ILE A 4 20.29 -33.69 6.71
CA ILE A 4 21.26 -32.71 6.23
C ILE A 4 22.65 -33.14 6.67
N LYS A 5 23.55 -33.36 5.71
CA LYS A 5 24.96 -33.75 5.95
C LYS A 5 25.91 -32.67 5.46
N THR A 6 25.53 -31.93 4.41
CA THR A 6 26.36 -30.91 3.78
C THR A 6 25.55 -29.66 3.50
N ALA A 7 26.09 -28.50 3.87
CA ALA A 7 25.45 -27.21 3.68
C ALA A 7 26.37 -26.24 2.92
N LEU A 8 25.81 -25.46 2.00
CA LEU A 8 26.44 -24.31 1.37
C LEU A 8 25.81 -23.04 1.92
N ILE A 9 26.61 -22.13 2.49
CA ILE A 9 26.13 -20.86 3.06
C ILE A 9 26.87 -19.70 2.38
N SER A 10 26.13 -18.85 1.68
CA SER A 10 26.66 -17.65 1.01
C SER A 10 25.66 -16.51 1.15
N VAL A 11 25.84 -15.65 2.14
CA VAL A 11 24.86 -14.63 2.53
C VAL A 11 25.49 -13.24 2.62
N PHE A 12 24.72 -12.21 2.31
CA PHE A 12 25.10 -10.82 2.51
C PHE A 12 24.92 -10.42 3.98
N TYR A 13 23.74 -10.66 4.56
CA TYR A 13 23.42 -10.38 5.94
C TYR A 13 23.86 -11.52 6.85
N LYS A 14 24.43 -11.19 8.03
CA LYS A 14 24.98 -12.19 8.96
C LYS A 14 24.11 -12.43 10.21
N THR A 15 23.10 -11.60 10.42
CA THR A 15 22.22 -11.70 11.60
C THR A 15 21.46 -13.03 11.59
N GLY A 16 21.58 -13.81 12.67
CA GLY A 16 20.93 -15.11 12.81
C GLY A 16 21.69 -16.30 12.23
N ILE A 17 22.79 -16.07 11.48
CA ILE A 17 23.64 -17.14 10.93
C ILE A 17 24.39 -17.89 12.05
N ASP A 18 24.78 -17.24 13.12
CA ASP A 18 25.40 -17.83 14.30
C ASP A 18 24.55 -18.98 14.88
N THR A 19 23.28 -18.72 15.14
CA THR A 19 22.34 -19.72 15.65
C THR A 19 22.18 -20.90 14.66
N ILE A 20 22.10 -20.63 13.37
CA ILE A 20 22.00 -21.67 12.34
C ILE A 20 23.27 -22.53 12.31
N VAL A 21 24.45 -21.91 12.32
CA VAL A 21 25.74 -22.59 12.31
C VAL A 21 25.89 -23.51 13.55
N ASP A 22 25.51 -23.04 14.73
CA ASP A 22 25.54 -23.84 15.96
C ASP A 22 24.65 -25.09 15.84
N LEU A 23 23.43 -24.96 15.30
CA LEU A 23 22.53 -26.09 15.08
C LEU A 23 23.08 -27.07 14.03
N LEU A 24 23.66 -26.58 12.93
CA LEU A 24 24.27 -27.42 11.91
C LEU A 24 25.47 -28.20 12.46
N LYS A 25 26.32 -27.53 13.25
CA LYS A 25 27.47 -28.15 13.94
C LYS A 25 27.03 -29.23 14.92
N GLN A 26 25.98 -28.98 15.73
CA GLN A 26 25.42 -29.99 16.66
C GLN A 26 24.91 -31.23 15.91
N ASN A 27 24.44 -31.08 14.68
CA ASN A 27 23.97 -32.17 13.82
C ASN A 27 25.07 -32.79 12.96
N GLY A 28 26.32 -32.36 13.10
CA GLY A 28 27.49 -32.90 12.37
C GLY A 28 27.50 -32.55 10.88
N VAL A 29 26.94 -31.41 10.49
CA VAL A 29 26.84 -30.97 9.10
C VAL A 29 28.15 -30.31 8.66
N GLN A 30 28.72 -30.76 7.53
CA GLN A 30 29.87 -30.10 6.90
C GLN A 30 29.43 -28.82 6.19
N ILE A 31 29.98 -27.68 6.59
CA ILE A 31 29.64 -26.38 6.00
C ILE A 31 30.69 -25.97 4.96
N TYR A 32 30.22 -25.53 3.80
CA TYR A 32 31.01 -24.81 2.78
C TYR A 32 30.52 -23.36 2.71
N SER A 33 31.46 -22.42 2.53
CA SER A 33 31.11 -20.99 2.49
C SER A 33 32.07 -20.18 1.63
N THR A 34 31.73 -18.93 1.33
CA THR A 34 32.50 -18.03 0.46
C THR A 34 32.81 -16.71 1.14
N GLY A 35 33.96 -16.11 0.88
CA GLY A 35 34.35 -14.74 1.21
C GLY A 35 33.97 -14.32 2.64
N GLY A 36 33.34 -13.16 2.80
CA GLY A 36 32.97 -12.63 4.13
C GLY A 36 32.00 -13.50 4.94
N THR A 37 31.26 -14.43 4.30
CA THR A 37 30.45 -15.43 5.03
C THR A 37 31.33 -16.50 5.65
N TYR A 38 32.35 -16.95 4.94
CA TYR A 38 33.36 -17.86 5.48
C TYR A 38 34.11 -17.23 6.67
N ASP A 39 34.55 -15.97 6.53
CA ASP A 39 35.26 -15.27 7.59
C ASP A 39 34.40 -15.13 8.85
N PHE A 40 33.09 -14.93 8.70
CA PHE A 40 32.15 -14.89 9.80
C PHE A 40 31.93 -16.26 10.47
N ILE A 41 31.83 -17.35 9.67
CA ILE A 41 31.56 -18.70 10.21
C ILE A 41 32.80 -19.32 10.84
N LYS A 42 33.99 -19.04 10.33
CA LYS A 42 35.23 -19.68 10.75
C LYS A 42 35.51 -19.64 12.25
N PRO A 43 35.26 -18.53 12.97
CA PRO A 43 35.38 -18.52 14.44
C PRO A 43 34.34 -19.38 15.18
N LEU A 44 33.15 -19.57 14.61
CA LEU A 44 32.03 -20.33 15.19
C LEU A 44 32.21 -21.84 14.95
N ASP A 45 32.64 -22.17 13.73
CA ASP A 45 32.95 -23.54 13.32
C ASP A 45 34.26 -23.61 12.56
N PRO A 46 35.37 -23.97 13.21
CA PRO A 46 36.68 -24.13 12.54
C PRO A 46 36.72 -25.20 11.46
N SER A 47 35.76 -26.11 11.37
CA SER A 47 35.68 -27.16 10.33
C SER A 47 35.09 -26.65 9.01
N VAL A 48 34.59 -25.43 8.93
CA VAL A 48 34.04 -24.82 7.72
C VAL A 48 35.08 -24.81 6.60
N LYS A 49 34.67 -25.18 5.39
CA LYS A 49 35.52 -25.21 4.20
C LYS A 49 35.16 -24.04 3.27
N THR A 50 36.16 -23.57 2.51
CA THR A 50 35.90 -22.57 1.47
C THR A 50 35.37 -23.25 0.20
N VAL A 51 34.59 -22.55 -0.59
CA VAL A 51 34.17 -23.03 -1.93
C VAL A 51 35.38 -23.16 -2.85
N GLU A 52 36.36 -22.30 -2.69
CA GLU A 52 37.65 -22.39 -3.44
C GLU A 52 38.38 -23.70 -3.16
N SER A 53 38.32 -24.23 -1.93
CA SER A 53 38.92 -25.56 -1.62
C SER A 53 38.17 -26.72 -2.28
N LEU A 54 36.88 -26.56 -2.55
CA LEU A 54 36.06 -27.54 -3.28
C LEU A 54 36.31 -27.48 -4.77
N THR A 55 36.34 -26.26 -5.32
CA THR A 55 36.45 -26.05 -6.78
C THR A 55 37.87 -26.16 -7.30
N GLY A 56 38.85 -25.91 -6.45
CA GLY A 56 40.24 -25.74 -6.84
C GLY A 56 40.49 -24.47 -7.67
N TYR A 57 39.51 -23.53 -7.68
CA TYR A 57 39.55 -22.32 -8.49
C TYR A 57 39.40 -21.07 -7.61
N PRO A 58 40.23 -20.03 -7.83
CA PRO A 58 40.15 -18.82 -7.02
C PRO A 58 38.91 -17.99 -7.36
N SER A 59 38.48 -17.13 -6.42
CA SER A 59 37.54 -16.07 -6.72
C SER A 59 38.17 -15.04 -7.64
N ILE A 60 37.54 -14.74 -8.78
CA ILE A 60 38.08 -13.85 -9.83
C ILE A 60 37.12 -12.67 -10.11
N LEU A 61 37.60 -11.69 -10.90
CA LEU A 61 36.84 -10.51 -11.32
C LEU A 61 36.24 -9.72 -10.12
N GLY A 62 37.10 -9.51 -9.09
CA GLY A 62 36.64 -8.81 -7.88
C GLY A 62 35.57 -9.54 -7.06
N GLY A 63 35.48 -10.88 -7.21
CA GLY A 63 34.49 -11.69 -6.51
C GLY A 63 33.16 -11.93 -7.26
N ARG A 64 33.03 -11.42 -8.48
CA ARG A 64 31.85 -11.66 -9.31
C ARG A 64 31.68 -13.12 -9.74
N VAL A 65 32.81 -13.86 -9.84
CA VAL A 65 32.81 -15.29 -10.18
C VAL A 65 33.54 -16.06 -9.08
N LYS A 66 32.79 -16.84 -8.31
CA LYS A 66 33.30 -17.69 -7.22
C LYS A 66 32.47 -18.97 -7.04
N THR A 67 31.14 -18.90 -7.14
CA THR A 67 30.24 -20.04 -6.97
C THR A 67 29.72 -20.61 -8.28
N LEU A 68 29.91 -19.91 -9.42
CA LEU A 68 29.50 -20.36 -10.76
C LEU A 68 30.50 -21.40 -11.26
N HIS A 69 30.46 -22.60 -10.69
CA HIS A 69 31.39 -23.68 -11.00
C HIS A 69 30.68 -25.03 -11.06
N PRO A 70 31.03 -25.95 -11.99
CA PRO A 70 30.38 -27.25 -12.14
C PRO A 70 30.31 -28.07 -10.84
N LYS A 71 31.34 -28.07 -10.01
CA LYS A 71 31.34 -28.78 -8.71
C LYS A 71 30.30 -28.24 -7.74
N VAL A 72 30.06 -26.92 -7.72
CA VAL A 72 29.05 -26.32 -6.86
C VAL A 72 27.65 -26.65 -7.39
N PHE A 73 27.40 -26.37 -8.67
CA PHE A 73 26.08 -26.62 -9.27
C PHE A 73 25.77 -28.13 -9.40
N GLY A 74 26.75 -28.95 -9.65
CA GLY A 74 26.62 -30.41 -9.66
C GLY A 74 26.22 -30.92 -8.27
N GLY A 75 26.83 -30.40 -7.19
CA GLY A 75 26.45 -30.74 -5.81
C GLY A 75 25.03 -30.33 -5.44
N ILE A 76 24.50 -29.22 -6.01
CA ILE A 76 23.13 -28.78 -5.79
C ILE A 76 22.13 -29.51 -6.70
N LEU A 77 22.47 -29.76 -7.96
CA LEU A 77 21.54 -30.29 -8.96
C LEU A 77 21.59 -31.81 -9.09
N GLY A 78 22.59 -32.48 -8.51
CA GLY A 78 22.73 -33.94 -8.55
C GLY A 78 21.57 -34.64 -7.90
N ARG A 79 20.96 -35.60 -8.60
CA ARG A 79 19.80 -36.40 -8.13
C ARG A 79 20.35 -37.64 -7.43
N THR A 80 20.33 -37.59 -6.09
CA THR A 80 20.97 -38.62 -5.26
C THR A 80 20.32 -40.01 -5.37
N GLN A 81 19.15 -40.12 -6.01
CA GLN A 81 18.47 -41.41 -6.27
C GLN A 81 18.88 -42.03 -7.63
N LEU A 82 19.49 -41.26 -8.54
CA LEU A 82 19.87 -41.77 -9.86
C LEU A 82 21.31 -42.28 -9.87
N GLU A 83 21.47 -43.53 -10.27
CA GLU A 83 22.78 -44.17 -10.33
C GLU A 83 23.75 -43.49 -11.31
N SER A 84 23.23 -42.96 -12.43
CA SER A 84 24.00 -42.16 -13.38
C SER A 84 24.62 -40.91 -12.74
N ASP A 85 23.81 -40.14 -12.02
CA ASP A 85 24.25 -38.92 -11.35
C ASP A 85 25.25 -39.22 -10.23
N GLN A 86 25.01 -40.31 -9.46
CA GLN A 86 25.94 -40.75 -8.42
C GLN A 86 27.33 -41.11 -9.00
N LYS A 87 27.38 -41.80 -10.13
CA LYS A 87 28.63 -42.16 -10.80
C LYS A 87 29.39 -40.91 -11.27
N GLU A 88 28.71 -39.97 -11.91
CA GLU A 88 29.33 -38.71 -12.36
C GLU A 88 29.80 -37.86 -11.17
N MET A 89 28.98 -37.75 -10.10
CA MET A 89 29.40 -37.03 -8.90
C MET A 89 30.62 -37.64 -8.25
N GLN A 90 30.74 -38.96 -8.26
CA GLN A 90 31.93 -39.67 -7.76
C GLN A 90 33.15 -39.48 -8.67
N GLU A 91 32.97 -39.57 -10.00
CA GLU A 91 34.03 -39.39 -11.01
C GLU A 91 34.66 -38.00 -10.93
N TYR A 92 33.82 -36.96 -10.74
CA TYR A 92 34.29 -35.56 -10.72
C TYR A 92 34.50 -35.00 -9.31
N ASP A 93 34.46 -35.85 -8.28
CA ASP A 93 34.63 -35.47 -6.86
C ASP A 93 33.69 -34.31 -6.49
N ILE A 94 32.38 -34.50 -6.70
CA ILE A 94 31.29 -33.54 -6.43
C ILE A 94 30.55 -33.98 -5.17
N PRO A 95 30.65 -33.27 -4.01
CA PRO A 95 29.85 -33.57 -2.83
C PRO A 95 28.41 -33.11 -3.03
N PRO A 96 27.41 -33.92 -2.65
CA PRO A 96 26.03 -33.46 -2.66
C PRO A 96 25.80 -32.38 -1.58
N PHE A 97 25.03 -31.34 -1.90
CA PHE A 97 24.53 -30.37 -0.94
C PHE A 97 23.10 -30.74 -0.54
N ASP A 98 22.83 -30.84 0.76
CA ASP A 98 21.49 -31.08 1.30
C ASP A 98 20.80 -29.79 1.72
N LEU A 99 21.57 -28.76 2.05
CA LEU A 99 21.09 -27.44 2.47
C LEU A 99 21.88 -26.34 1.73
N VAL A 100 21.16 -25.37 1.20
CA VAL A 100 21.75 -24.16 0.59
C VAL A 100 21.10 -22.95 1.24
N ILE A 101 21.89 -22.06 1.84
CA ILE A 101 21.44 -20.80 2.44
C ILE A 101 22.08 -19.66 1.67
N VAL A 102 21.25 -18.87 1.03
CA VAL A 102 21.69 -17.73 0.21
C VAL A 102 20.74 -16.56 0.44
N ASP A 103 21.29 -15.38 0.61
CA ASP A 103 20.53 -14.15 0.41
C ASP A 103 21.12 -13.32 -0.72
N LEU A 104 20.30 -12.48 -1.32
CA LEU A 104 20.68 -11.64 -2.45
C LEU A 104 21.28 -10.32 -1.98
N TYR A 105 22.05 -9.67 -2.84
CA TYR A 105 22.49 -8.30 -2.61
C TYR A 105 21.28 -7.35 -2.50
N PRO A 106 21.36 -6.29 -1.64
CA PRO A 106 20.27 -5.36 -1.36
C PRO A 106 20.02 -4.39 -2.52
N PHE A 107 19.48 -4.87 -3.63
CA PHE A 107 19.24 -4.09 -4.84
C PHE A 107 18.26 -2.94 -4.57
N GLU A 108 17.06 -3.26 -4.02
CA GLU A 108 16.01 -2.27 -3.77
C GLU A 108 16.42 -1.23 -2.72
N GLU A 109 17.14 -1.66 -1.66
CA GLU A 109 17.70 -0.72 -0.69
C GLU A 109 18.73 0.23 -1.30
N THR A 110 19.49 -0.26 -2.31
CA THR A 110 20.48 0.57 -3.00
C THR A 110 19.77 1.57 -3.91
N VAL A 111 18.77 1.14 -4.66
CA VAL A 111 17.92 2.02 -5.49
C VAL A 111 17.28 3.13 -4.64
N ALA A 112 16.83 2.79 -3.42
CA ALA A 112 16.24 3.78 -2.52
C ALA A 112 17.25 4.80 -1.93
N LYS A 113 18.55 4.46 -1.91
CA LYS A 113 19.62 5.28 -1.28
C LYS A 113 20.42 6.12 -2.27
N THR A 114 20.46 5.78 -3.55
CA THR A 114 21.29 6.47 -4.55
C THR A 114 20.68 6.41 -5.94
N GLU A 115 20.99 7.41 -6.75
CA GLU A 115 20.68 7.46 -8.19
C GLU A 115 21.88 7.02 -9.06
N ASP A 116 23.04 6.69 -8.46
CA ASP A 116 24.21 6.22 -9.19
C ASP A 116 23.96 4.85 -9.82
N ALA A 117 23.73 4.84 -11.13
CA ALA A 117 23.46 3.64 -11.90
C ALA A 117 24.55 2.59 -11.76
N SER A 118 25.83 3.00 -11.66
CA SER A 118 26.94 2.06 -11.51
C SER A 118 26.87 1.32 -10.18
N ALA A 119 26.59 2.04 -9.08
CA ALA A 119 26.43 1.45 -7.76
C ALA A 119 25.23 0.50 -7.69
N ILE A 120 24.14 0.85 -8.36
CA ILE A 120 22.92 0.02 -8.44
C ILE A 120 23.18 -1.25 -9.24
N ILE A 121 23.79 -1.17 -10.41
CA ILE A 121 24.11 -2.31 -11.27
C ILE A 121 25.04 -3.31 -10.55
N GLU A 122 26.00 -2.83 -9.75
CA GLU A 122 26.87 -3.71 -8.95
C GLU A 122 26.12 -4.53 -7.88
N LYS A 123 24.87 -4.17 -7.58
CA LYS A 123 24.00 -4.93 -6.66
C LYS A 123 23.08 -5.94 -7.37
N ILE A 124 23.20 -6.10 -8.68
CA ILE A 124 22.53 -7.18 -9.40
C ILE A 124 23.27 -8.48 -9.12
N ASP A 125 22.66 -9.36 -8.34
CA ASP A 125 23.25 -10.64 -7.94
C ASP A 125 23.10 -11.67 -9.06
N ILE A 126 24.22 -12.23 -9.51
CA ILE A 126 24.26 -13.30 -10.53
C ILE A 126 24.45 -14.67 -9.87
N GLY A 127 25.40 -14.76 -8.93
CA GLY A 127 25.76 -16.04 -8.30
C GLY A 127 24.70 -16.52 -7.32
N GLY A 128 24.23 -15.64 -6.43
CA GLY A 128 23.22 -15.97 -5.42
C GLY A 128 21.89 -16.38 -6.04
N ILE A 129 21.38 -15.60 -7.01
CA ILE A 129 20.13 -15.95 -7.69
C ILE A 129 20.21 -17.29 -8.41
N SER A 130 21.37 -17.61 -9.00
CA SER A 130 21.61 -18.90 -9.68
C SER A 130 21.58 -20.07 -8.69
N LEU A 131 22.21 -19.92 -7.50
CA LEU A 131 22.18 -20.93 -6.43
C LEU A 131 20.76 -21.14 -5.89
N ILE A 132 20.00 -20.05 -5.68
CA ILE A 132 18.61 -20.10 -5.25
C ILE A 132 17.75 -20.92 -6.21
N ARG A 133 17.84 -20.62 -7.51
CA ARG A 133 17.08 -21.34 -8.54
C ARG A 133 17.49 -22.78 -8.69
N ALA A 134 18.81 -23.09 -8.58
CA ALA A 134 19.31 -24.47 -8.64
C ALA A 134 18.78 -25.31 -7.46
N GLY A 135 18.89 -24.81 -6.23
CA GLY A 135 18.36 -25.48 -5.04
C GLY A 135 16.84 -25.69 -5.11
N ALA A 136 16.10 -24.68 -5.54
CA ALA A 136 14.65 -24.76 -5.72
C ALA A 136 14.26 -25.81 -6.77
N LYS A 137 14.97 -25.88 -7.90
CA LYS A 137 14.73 -26.89 -8.93
C LYS A 137 14.93 -28.33 -8.39
N ASN A 138 15.93 -28.52 -7.56
CA ASN A 138 16.24 -29.85 -6.99
C ASN A 138 15.71 -30.04 -5.57
N PHE A 139 14.53 -29.52 -5.27
CA PHE A 139 13.90 -29.63 -3.93
C PHE A 139 13.69 -31.07 -3.47
N ASN A 140 13.70 -32.06 -4.34
CA ASN A 140 13.68 -33.48 -3.94
C ASN A 140 14.88 -33.82 -3.06
N ASP A 141 16.01 -33.18 -3.30
CA ASP A 141 17.28 -33.47 -2.61
C ASP A 141 17.77 -32.34 -1.71
N VAL A 142 17.43 -31.09 -2.01
CA VAL A 142 18.01 -29.88 -1.40
C VAL A 142 16.94 -29.06 -0.68
N LEU A 143 17.23 -28.65 0.55
CA LEU A 143 16.52 -27.55 1.21
C LEU A 143 17.20 -26.24 0.83
N ILE A 144 16.48 -25.31 0.20
CA ILE A 144 16.98 -23.97 -0.17
C ILE A 144 16.36 -22.90 0.72
N VAL A 145 17.19 -22.09 1.37
CA VAL A 145 16.77 -20.95 2.19
C VAL A 145 17.19 -19.66 1.47
N PRO A 146 16.27 -18.96 0.80
CA PRO A 146 16.61 -17.92 -0.16
C PRO A 146 16.72 -16.51 0.42
N SER A 147 16.46 -16.34 1.71
CA SER A 147 16.47 -15.04 2.38
C SER A 147 16.51 -15.20 3.90
N GLN A 148 17.09 -14.20 4.58
CA GLN A 148 17.08 -14.07 6.05
C GLN A 148 15.65 -14.14 6.66
N LYS A 149 14.64 -13.71 5.92
CA LYS A 149 13.23 -13.78 6.31
C LYS A 149 12.79 -15.18 6.78
N TYR A 150 13.39 -16.22 6.24
CA TYR A 150 13.03 -17.62 6.52
C TYR A 150 13.95 -18.31 7.55
N TYR A 151 14.88 -17.59 8.19
CA TYR A 151 15.80 -18.16 9.17
C TYR A 151 15.08 -18.65 10.42
N GLY A 152 14.03 -17.95 10.87
CA GLY A 152 13.23 -18.38 12.01
C GLY A 152 12.58 -19.76 11.79
N GLU A 153 12.01 -19.96 10.59
CA GLU A 153 11.40 -21.24 10.20
C GLU A 153 12.44 -22.35 10.04
N LEU A 154 13.60 -22.05 9.45
CA LEU A 154 14.71 -23.00 9.36
C LEU A 154 15.21 -23.43 10.74
N ILE A 155 15.42 -22.47 11.66
CA ILE A 155 15.88 -22.75 13.03
C ILE A 155 14.88 -23.66 13.75
N GLN A 156 13.59 -23.41 13.63
CA GLN A 156 12.56 -24.23 14.24
C GLN A 156 12.56 -25.65 13.63
N LEU A 157 12.65 -25.75 12.30
CA LEU A 157 12.72 -27.04 11.60
C LEU A 157 13.94 -27.84 12.03
N LEU A 158 15.13 -27.24 12.10
CA LEU A 158 16.36 -27.91 12.54
C LEU A 158 16.28 -28.44 13.97
N LYS A 159 15.60 -27.71 14.86
CA LYS A 159 15.37 -28.15 16.25
C LYS A 159 14.37 -29.29 16.34
N ASP A 160 13.21 -29.15 15.71
CA ASP A 160 12.10 -30.09 15.83
C ASP A 160 12.41 -31.42 15.14
N GLN A 161 13.13 -31.38 14.02
CA GLN A 161 13.43 -32.54 13.20
C GLN A 161 14.88 -33.03 13.32
N GLN A 162 15.67 -32.51 14.27
CA GLN A 162 17.05 -32.92 14.55
C GLN A 162 17.95 -32.94 13.30
N GLY A 163 17.83 -31.91 12.47
CA GLY A 163 18.61 -31.76 11.25
C GLY A 163 18.11 -32.62 10.07
N GLU A 164 16.91 -33.16 10.12
CA GLU A 164 16.24 -33.80 8.99
C GLU A 164 15.24 -32.86 8.32
N THR A 165 14.85 -33.19 7.08
CA THR A 165 13.83 -32.43 6.32
C THR A 165 12.86 -33.38 5.63
N SER A 166 11.57 -33.06 5.63
CA SER A 166 10.57 -33.74 4.81
C SER A 166 10.58 -33.22 3.37
N LEU A 167 9.97 -33.95 2.46
CA LEU A 167 9.77 -33.46 1.07
C LEU A 167 8.88 -32.21 1.05
N ASP A 168 7.89 -32.16 1.91
CA ASP A 168 6.97 -30.99 2.00
C ASP A 168 7.71 -29.74 2.49
N ASP A 169 8.64 -29.86 3.44
CA ASP A 169 9.49 -28.76 3.86
C ASP A 169 10.32 -28.23 2.68
N ARG A 170 11.02 -29.12 1.99
CA ARG A 170 11.84 -28.74 0.85
C ARG A 170 11.03 -28.10 -0.29
N ARG A 171 9.83 -28.63 -0.56
CA ARG A 171 8.90 -28.07 -1.54
C ARG A 171 8.41 -26.66 -1.14
N ARG A 172 8.10 -26.46 0.14
CA ARG A 172 7.68 -25.17 0.67
C ARG A 172 8.78 -24.12 0.53
N PHE A 173 10.00 -24.46 0.93
CA PHE A 173 11.14 -23.56 0.77
C PHE A 173 11.52 -23.33 -0.70
N ALA A 174 11.30 -24.28 -1.60
CA ALA A 174 11.47 -24.07 -3.04
C ALA A 174 10.44 -23.06 -3.59
N ALA A 175 9.22 -23.06 -3.07
CA ALA A 175 8.23 -22.04 -3.41
C ALA A 175 8.69 -20.65 -2.95
N TYR A 176 9.21 -20.53 -1.71
CA TYR A 176 9.81 -19.27 -1.22
C TYR A 176 10.95 -18.80 -2.13
N ALA A 177 11.81 -19.72 -2.56
CA ALA A 177 12.94 -19.41 -3.42
C ALA A 177 12.52 -18.84 -4.78
N PHE A 178 11.47 -19.39 -5.40
CA PHE A 178 10.92 -18.84 -6.64
C PHE A 178 10.18 -17.52 -6.40
N GLY A 179 9.54 -17.31 -5.25
CA GLY A 179 8.98 -16.04 -4.83
C GLY A 179 10.06 -14.96 -4.78
N VAL A 180 11.12 -15.18 -4.01
CA VAL A 180 12.27 -14.26 -3.89
C VAL A 180 12.90 -13.95 -5.25
N SER A 181 13.16 -15.00 -6.06
CA SER A 181 13.74 -14.83 -7.41
C SER A 181 12.84 -14.00 -8.32
N SER A 182 11.54 -14.26 -8.33
CA SER A 182 10.56 -13.51 -9.15
C SER A 182 10.45 -12.04 -8.73
N HIS A 183 10.41 -11.78 -7.43
CA HIS A 183 10.37 -10.43 -6.90
C HIS A 183 11.63 -9.64 -7.26
N TYR A 184 12.81 -10.25 -7.05
CA TYR A 184 14.10 -9.66 -7.35
C TYR A 184 14.24 -9.27 -8.83
N ASP A 185 13.94 -10.20 -9.75
CA ASP A 185 13.99 -9.95 -11.19
C ASP A 185 12.97 -8.87 -11.61
N SER A 186 11.80 -8.83 -10.96
CA SER A 186 10.79 -7.81 -11.20
C SER A 186 11.24 -6.42 -10.75
N ALA A 187 11.92 -6.33 -9.60
CA ALA A 187 12.48 -5.08 -9.10
C ALA A 187 13.56 -4.54 -10.03
N ILE A 188 14.46 -5.42 -10.49
CA ILE A 188 15.51 -5.06 -11.46
C ILE A 188 14.89 -4.58 -12.77
N MET A 189 13.93 -5.33 -13.33
CA MET A 189 13.27 -4.94 -14.58
C MET A 189 12.57 -3.58 -14.43
N ASN A 190 11.82 -3.36 -13.35
CA ASN A 190 11.13 -2.10 -13.09
C ASN A 190 12.11 -0.91 -13.03
N TRP A 191 13.31 -1.12 -12.48
CA TRP A 191 14.34 -0.09 -12.45
C TRP A 191 14.89 0.22 -13.86
N PHE A 192 15.10 -0.79 -14.70
CA PHE A 192 15.59 -0.59 -16.08
C PHE A 192 14.58 0.14 -16.97
N VAL A 193 13.29 -0.09 -16.78
CA VAL A 193 12.22 0.52 -17.60
C VAL A 193 11.50 1.69 -16.90
N LYS A 194 12.10 2.23 -15.83
CA LYS A 194 11.43 3.27 -15.02
C LYS A 194 10.97 4.50 -15.81
N ASP A 195 11.73 4.84 -16.85
CA ASP A 195 11.50 6.01 -17.70
C ASP A 195 10.79 5.69 -19.04
N ASP A 196 10.42 4.41 -19.27
CA ASP A 196 9.74 3.99 -20.49
C ASP A 196 8.24 4.31 -20.43
N ASP A 197 7.70 4.86 -21.52
CA ASP A 197 6.26 5.19 -21.64
C ASP A 197 5.38 3.95 -21.66
N ASN A 198 5.84 2.84 -22.21
CA ASN A 198 5.08 1.60 -22.37
C ASN A 198 5.80 0.42 -21.69
N LYS A 199 5.88 0.47 -20.37
CA LYS A 199 6.54 -0.57 -19.56
C LYS A 199 5.61 -1.75 -19.24
N PRO A 200 6.12 -2.97 -19.20
CA PRO A 200 5.38 -4.13 -18.76
C PRO A 200 4.93 -3.97 -17.29
N LEU A 201 3.69 -4.28 -16.98
CA LEU A 201 3.19 -4.29 -15.61
C LEU A 201 3.80 -5.49 -14.85
N ARG A 202 4.48 -5.20 -13.75
CA ARG A 202 4.99 -6.19 -12.80
C ARG A 202 4.67 -5.75 -11.39
N ILE A 203 3.78 -6.48 -10.75
CA ILE A 203 3.42 -6.30 -9.34
C ILE A 203 3.70 -7.62 -8.65
N THR A 204 4.57 -7.61 -7.67
CA THR A 204 4.93 -8.81 -6.90
C THR A 204 4.79 -8.50 -5.42
N GLU A 205 4.02 -9.33 -4.72
CA GLU A 205 3.87 -9.31 -3.28
C GLU A 205 4.04 -10.71 -2.76
N GLU A 206 4.97 -10.91 -1.85
CA GLU A 206 5.28 -12.25 -1.34
C GLU A 206 4.28 -12.73 -0.30
N GLU A 207 3.71 -11.81 0.47
CA GLU A 207 2.80 -12.12 1.58
C GLU A 207 1.50 -11.34 1.48
N GLY A 208 0.43 -12.01 1.84
CA GLY A 208 -0.90 -11.41 1.94
C GLY A 208 -1.50 -11.64 3.31
N THR A 209 -2.11 -10.61 3.87
CA THR A 209 -2.90 -10.71 5.09
C THR A 209 -4.30 -11.20 4.74
N THR A 210 -4.66 -12.40 5.20
CA THR A 210 -6.02 -12.94 5.01
C THR A 210 -7.00 -12.08 5.81
N LEU A 211 -7.98 -11.54 5.11
CA LEU A 211 -9.07 -10.78 5.72
C LEU A 211 -10.21 -11.70 6.11
N ARG A 212 -11.08 -11.24 6.99
CA ARG A 212 -12.23 -12.03 7.46
C ARG A 212 -13.12 -12.50 6.30
N TYR A 213 -13.32 -11.67 5.28
CA TYR A 213 -13.98 -11.93 3.99
C TYR A 213 -13.65 -10.78 3.02
N GLY A 214 -14.07 -10.87 1.76
CA GLY A 214 -13.98 -9.80 0.77
C GLY A 214 -15.02 -8.69 1.01
N GLU A 215 -15.60 -8.10 -0.04
CA GLU A 215 -16.70 -7.13 0.12
C GLU A 215 -17.92 -7.77 0.78
N ASN A 216 -18.16 -9.05 0.50
CA ASN A 216 -19.30 -9.81 1.02
C ASN A 216 -18.82 -11.07 1.77
N PRO A 217 -19.62 -11.57 2.74
CA PRO A 217 -19.23 -12.70 3.60
C PRO A 217 -18.90 -14.01 2.87
N HIS A 218 -19.44 -14.23 1.69
CA HIS A 218 -19.17 -15.43 0.88
C HIS A 218 -17.90 -15.32 0.02
N GLN A 219 -17.27 -14.14 -0.06
CA GLN A 219 -16.06 -13.89 -0.82
C GLN A 219 -14.83 -13.99 0.07
N LYS A 220 -13.79 -14.69 -0.39
CA LYS A 220 -12.48 -14.64 0.26
C LYS A 220 -11.80 -13.31 -0.07
N GLY A 221 -11.17 -12.70 0.92
CA GLY A 221 -10.40 -11.46 0.77
C GLY A 221 -8.99 -11.63 1.32
N THR A 222 -8.03 -11.03 0.64
CA THR A 222 -6.63 -10.95 1.08
C THR A 222 -6.12 -9.55 0.74
N PHE A 223 -5.44 -8.93 1.65
CA PHE A 223 -4.70 -7.70 1.41
C PHE A 223 -3.23 -8.04 1.15
N TYR A 224 -2.69 -7.53 0.07
CA TYR A 224 -1.27 -7.63 -0.27
C TYR A 224 -0.61 -6.27 -0.08
N GLY A 225 0.34 -6.19 0.82
CA GLY A 225 1.04 -4.98 1.21
C GLY A 225 1.37 -4.98 2.70
N ASP A 226 2.05 -3.94 3.18
CA ASP A 226 2.48 -3.79 4.57
C ASP A 226 1.57 -2.79 5.31
N LEU A 227 0.55 -3.31 6.02
CA LEU A 227 -0.33 -2.48 6.86
C LEU A 227 0.41 -1.95 8.09
N ASP A 228 1.39 -2.69 8.59
CA ASP A 228 2.14 -2.30 9.79
C ASP A 228 3.10 -1.13 9.50
N ALA A 229 3.54 -0.97 8.26
CA ALA A 229 4.27 0.23 7.85
C ALA A 229 3.39 1.50 7.88
N MET A 230 2.10 1.37 7.58
CA MET A 230 1.16 2.49 7.56
C MET A 230 0.52 2.77 8.92
N PHE A 231 0.17 1.74 9.67
CA PHE A 231 -0.62 1.85 10.89
C PHE A 231 0.01 1.11 12.06
N GLU A 232 -0.28 1.59 13.25
CA GLU A 232 -0.24 0.80 14.46
C GLU A 232 -1.66 0.54 14.92
N LYS A 233 -2.05 -0.74 14.95
CA LYS A 233 -3.35 -1.16 15.48
C LYS A 233 -3.28 -1.20 17.00
N LEU A 234 -3.96 -0.26 17.64
CA LEU A 234 -3.95 -0.12 19.10
C LEU A 234 -5.04 -0.94 19.78
N HIS A 235 -6.17 -1.19 19.09
CA HIS A 235 -7.33 -1.88 19.67
C HIS A 235 -8.28 -2.43 18.61
N GLY A 236 -9.14 -3.37 19.02
CA GLY A 236 -10.34 -3.80 18.32
C GLY A 236 -10.17 -5.05 17.45
N LYS A 237 -11.22 -5.35 16.69
CA LYS A 237 -11.27 -6.50 15.77
C LYS A 237 -10.30 -6.34 14.59
N GLU A 238 -10.08 -7.43 13.84
CA GLU A 238 -9.30 -7.35 12.60
C GLU A 238 -10.03 -6.48 11.55
N LEU A 239 -9.22 -5.78 10.73
CA LEU A 239 -9.73 -4.96 9.63
C LEU A 239 -10.42 -5.86 8.59
N SER A 240 -11.54 -5.40 8.08
CA SER A 240 -12.23 -6.04 6.97
C SER A 240 -11.80 -5.41 5.65
N TYR A 241 -12.11 -6.08 4.55
CA TYR A 241 -11.93 -5.56 3.20
C TYR A 241 -12.57 -4.17 3.04
N ASN A 242 -13.82 -4.01 3.50
CA ASN A 242 -14.53 -2.73 3.43
C ASN A 242 -13.90 -1.66 4.33
N ASN A 243 -13.39 -2.02 5.51
CA ASN A 243 -12.67 -1.06 6.35
C ASN A 243 -11.42 -0.52 5.65
N LEU A 244 -10.66 -1.39 4.93
CA LEU A 244 -9.48 -0.95 4.19
C LEU A 244 -9.84 -0.01 3.03
N LEU A 245 -10.93 -0.28 2.31
CA LEU A 245 -11.41 0.62 1.26
C LEU A 245 -11.86 1.98 1.82
N ASP A 246 -12.59 1.99 2.94
CA ASP A 246 -13.02 3.24 3.59
C ASP A 246 -11.81 4.02 4.15
N LEU A 247 -10.81 3.32 4.72
CA LEU A 247 -9.56 3.93 5.17
C LEU A 247 -8.78 4.54 4.01
N ASP A 248 -8.63 3.83 2.87
CA ASP A 248 -7.96 4.37 1.68
C ASP A 248 -8.66 5.63 1.19
N ALA A 249 -9.99 5.61 1.10
CA ALA A 249 -10.77 6.78 0.70
C ALA A 249 -10.60 7.95 1.68
N GLY A 250 -10.67 7.67 2.99
CA GLY A 250 -10.56 8.69 4.04
C GLY A 250 -9.18 9.32 4.14
N LEU A 251 -8.14 8.51 4.05
CA LEU A 251 -6.76 9.02 4.10
C LEU A 251 -6.40 9.82 2.85
N ASN A 252 -6.86 9.39 1.66
CA ASN A 252 -6.67 10.19 0.44
C ASN A 252 -7.39 11.54 0.52
N LEU A 253 -8.58 11.60 1.13
CA LEU A 253 -9.31 12.85 1.32
C LEU A 253 -8.66 13.75 2.38
N ILE A 254 -8.33 13.21 3.55
CA ILE A 254 -7.89 14.02 4.70
C ILE A 254 -6.53 14.71 4.45
N ARG A 255 -5.67 14.12 3.60
CA ARG A 255 -4.36 14.69 3.24
C ARG A 255 -4.44 15.98 2.44
N GLU A 256 -5.60 16.28 1.83
CA GLU A 256 -5.83 17.53 1.10
C GLU A 256 -5.88 18.75 2.03
N PHE A 257 -5.95 18.56 3.35
CA PHE A 257 -6.22 19.60 4.32
C PHE A 257 -5.09 19.80 5.31
N ASP A 258 -4.60 21.05 5.39
CA ASP A 258 -3.59 21.46 6.37
C ASP A 258 -4.21 21.93 7.70
N GLU A 259 -5.45 22.42 7.69
CA GLU A 259 -6.17 22.84 8.89
C GLU A 259 -6.64 21.62 9.70
N PRO A 260 -6.96 21.78 11.02
CA PRO A 260 -7.56 20.70 11.78
C PRO A 260 -8.88 20.26 11.15
N THR A 261 -8.88 19.03 10.59
CA THR A 261 -9.98 18.50 9.79
C THR A 261 -10.38 17.13 10.31
N PHE A 262 -11.68 16.91 10.34
CA PHE A 262 -12.28 15.63 10.70
C PHE A 262 -13.19 15.14 9.58
N ALA A 263 -12.98 13.91 9.11
CA ALA A 263 -13.80 13.28 8.07
C ALA A 263 -14.47 12.01 8.59
N ILE A 264 -15.71 11.78 8.18
CA ILE A 264 -16.50 10.59 8.45
C ILE A 264 -16.87 9.98 7.12
N LEU A 265 -16.47 8.71 6.92
CA LEU A 265 -16.67 7.99 5.66
C LEU A 265 -17.62 6.81 5.85
N LYS A 266 -18.39 6.56 4.80
CA LYS A 266 -19.25 5.39 4.67
C LYS A 266 -19.27 4.95 3.21
N HIS A 267 -18.96 3.67 2.97
CA HIS A 267 -18.94 3.10 1.62
C HIS A 267 -18.08 3.92 0.64
N ASN A 268 -16.84 4.23 1.06
CA ASN A 268 -15.82 4.97 0.30
C ASN A 268 -16.17 6.43 -0.04
N ASN A 269 -17.20 6.98 0.58
CA ASN A 269 -17.61 8.36 0.36
C ASN A 269 -17.69 9.13 1.67
N PRO A 270 -17.34 10.43 1.69
CA PRO A 270 -17.52 11.27 2.86
C PRO A 270 -19.02 11.55 3.09
N CYS A 271 -19.53 11.13 4.23
CA CYS A 271 -20.86 11.54 4.71
C CYS A 271 -20.79 12.77 5.58
N GLY A 272 -19.61 13.11 6.11
CA GLY A 272 -19.37 14.34 6.84
C GLY A 272 -17.89 14.70 6.83
N ILE A 273 -17.59 15.98 6.63
CA ILE A 273 -16.24 16.53 6.79
C ILE A 273 -16.32 18.01 7.13
N ALA A 274 -15.43 18.46 8.01
CA ALA A 274 -15.32 19.88 8.35
C ALA A 274 -13.93 20.24 8.84
N CYS A 275 -13.51 21.49 8.55
CA CYS A 275 -12.35 22.13 9.15
C CYS A 275 -12.80 23.10 10.24
N ARG A 276 -12.20 23.02 11.44
CA ARG A 276 -12.47 23.94 12.57
C ARG A 276 -11.18 24.18 13.35
N LYS A 277 -11.25 25.11 14.30
CA LYS A 277 -10.09 25.43 15.15
C LYS A 277 -9.70 24.28 16.09
N THR A 278 -10.67 23.50 16.56
CA THR A 278 -10.46 22.35 17.45
C THR A 278 -10.95 21.06 16.80
N VAL A 279 -10.40 19.92 17.20
CA VAL A 279 -10.80 18.60 16.71
C VAL A 279 -12.24 18.28 17.10
N LYS A 280 -12.66 18.65 18.33
CA LYS A 280 -14.05 18.51 18.79
C LYS A 280 -15.02 19.25 17.88
N GLU A 281 -14.75 20.53 17.60
CA GLU A 281 -15.61 21.32 16.72
C GLU A 281 -15.65 20.76 15.30
N ALA A 282 -14.50 20.32 14.76
CA ALA A 282 -14.42 19.68 13.45
C ALA A 282 -15.25 18.39 13.40
N TYR A 283 -15.14 17.54 14.43
CA TYR A 283 -15.96 16.33 14.54
C TYR A 283 -17.46 16.61 14.57
N LEU A 284 -17.89 17.53 15.45
CA LEU A 284 -19.32 17.86 15.60
C LEU A 284 -19.90 18.46 14.31
N ALA A 285 -19.14 19.33 13.63
CA ALA A 285 -19.53 19.89 12.35
C ALA A 285 -19.56 18.83 11.24
N ALA A 286 -18.59 17.92 11.20
CA ALA A 286 -18.60 16.79 10.27
C ALA A 286 -19.80 15.86 10.52
N LEU A 287 -20.08 15.51 11.77
CA LEU A 287 -21.20 14.66 12.15
C LEU A 287 -22.56 15.27 11.75
N ALA A 288 -22.70 16.58 11.86
CA ALA A 288 -23.93 17.29 11.49
C ALA A 288 -24.27 17.14 9.99
N GLY A 289 -23.28 16.91 9.12
CA GLY A 289 -23.50 16.73 7.67
C GLY A 289 -24.40 15.54 7.33
N ASP A 290 -24.24 14.42 8.05
CA ASP A 290 -25.10 13.24 7.94
C ASP A 290 -24.94 12.33 9.17
N PRO A 291 -25.62 12.64 10.27
CA PRO A 291 -25.52 11.86 11.50
C PRO A 291 -26.08 10.43 11.37
N VAL A 292 -26.96 10.20 10.40
CA VAL A 292 -27.56 8.88 10.15
C VAL A 292 -26.52 7.94 9.50
N SER A 293 -25.88 8.39 8.42
CA SER A 293 -24.85 7.60 7.72
C SER A 293 -23.56 7.44 8.54
N ALA A 294 -23.27 8.36 9.44
CA ALA A 294 -22.09 8.30 10.32
C ALA A 294 -22.10 7.08 11.27
N PHE A 295 -23.28 6.52 11.56
CA PHE A 295 -23.39 5.30 12.36
C PHE A 295 -22.69 4.12 11.68
N GLY A 296 -21.72 3.53 12.39
CA GLY A 296 -20.86 2.45 11.87
C GLY A 296 -19.88 2.91 10.79
N GLY A 297 -19.57 4.19 10.71
CA GLY A 297 -18.61 4.75 9.76
C GLY A 297 -17.16 4.59 10.20
N VAL A 298 -16.26 5.01 9.29
CA VAL A 298 -14.82 5.14 9.49
C VAL A 298 -14.49 6.61 9.70
N LEU A 299 -13.79 6.90 10.78
CA LEU A 299 -13.43 8.25 11.22
C LEU A 299 -11.95 8.51 10.95
N VAL A 300 -11.64 9.63 10.31
CA VAL A 300 -10.27 10.03 9.98
C VAL A 300 -10.03 11.46 10.43
N CYS A 301 -8.97 11.68 11.18
CA CYS A 301 -8.55 13.01 11.64
C CYS A 301 -7.08 13.25 11.31
N ASN A 302 -6.73 14.47 10.89
CA ASN A 302 -5.36 14.87 10.58
C ASN A 302 -4.62 15.50 11.78
N ARG A 303 -5.23 15.49 12.96
CA ARG A 303 -4.67 16.03 14.21
C ARG A 303 -4.79 15.03 15.35
N PRO A 304 -3.98 15.19 16.43
CA PRO A 304 -4.16 14.42 17.65
C PRO A 304 -5.59 14.51 18.18
N ILE A 305 -6.18 13.37 18.56
CA ILE A 305 -7.50 13.34 19.22
C ILE A 305 -7.31 13.70 20.69
N ASP A 306 -7.97 14.77 21.12
CA ASP A 306 -8.06 15.19 22.51
C ASP A 306 -9.24 14.53 23.25
N MET A 307 -9.28 14.66 24.58
CA MET A 307 -10.34 14.08 25.41
C MET A 307 -11.71 14.66 25.07
N ALA A 308 -11.78 15.97 24.79
CA ALA A 308 -13.04 16.63 24.48
C ALA A 308 -13.67 16.12 23.16
N ALA A 309 -12.86 15.79 22.17
CA ALA A 309 -13.32 15.14 20.94
C ALA A 309 -13.68 13.67 21.18
N ALA A 310 -12.86 12.95 21.96
CA ALA A 310 -13.07 11.54 22.26
C ALA A 310 -14.39 11.28 22.99
N GLU A 311 -14.78 12.14 23.92
CA GLU A 311 -16.07 12.07 24.63
C GLU A 311 -17.26 12.17 23.67
N GLU A 312 -17.20 13.05 22.67
CA GLU A 312 -18.25 13.17 21.65
C GLU A 312 -18.27 11.97 20.70
N ILE A 313 -17.08 11.54 20.23
CA ILE A 313 -16.91 10.37 19.37
C ILE A 313 -17.45 9.11 20.05
N ASN A 314 -17.25 8.96 21.36
CA ASN A 314 -17.67 7.77 22.10
C ASN A 314 -19.20 7.61 22.21
N LYS A 315 -19.97 8.67 21.95
CA LYS A 315 -21.45 8.63 21.94
C LYS A 315 -21.99 7.91 20.70
N LEU A 316 -21.23 7.88 19.61
CA LEU A 316 -21.61 7.23 18.35
C LEU A 316 -20.99 5.83 18.24
N PHE A 317 -21.74 4.89 17.68
CA PHE A 317 -21.16 3.63 17.22
C PHE A 317 -20.37 3.89 15.95
N ILE A 318 -19.06 3.60 16.00
CA ILE A 318 -18.12 3.69 14.89
C ILE A 318 -17.34 2.38 14.75
N GLU A 319 -16.98 2.01 13.53
CA GLU A 319 -16.19 0.80 13.27
C GLU A 319 -14.70 1.04 13.43
N VAL A 320 -14.17 2.11 12.84
CA VAL A 320 -12.74 2.42 12.81
C VAL A 320 -12.53 3.91 13.10
N ILE A 321 -11.48 4.21 13.84
CA ILE A 321 -10.94 5.57 13.97
C ILE A 321 -9.44 5.55 13.70
N VAL A 322 -8.96 6.50 12.90
CA VAL A 322 -7.54 6.70 12.62
C VAL A 322 -7.15 8.16 12.82
N ALA A 323 -6.04 8.37 13.52
CA ALA A 323 -5.45 9.67 13.76
C ALA A 323 -3.92 9.53 13.92
N PRO A 324 -3.13 10.62 13.76
CA PRO A 324 -1.68 10.57 13.94
C PRO A 324 -1.27 10.34 15.39
N LYS A 325 -2.11 10.75 16.36
CA LYS A 325 -1.85 10.61 17.80
C LYS A 325 -3.15 10.66 18.60
N TYR A 326 -3.12 10.13 19.80
CA TYR A 326 -4.17 10.22 20.82
C TYR A 326 -3.56 10.79 22.08
N GLU A 327 -4.23 11.79 22.70
CA GLU A 327 -3.77 12.39 23.95
C GLU A 327 -3.97 11.46 25.14
N ASP A 328 -3.37 11.80 26.28
CA ASP A 328 -3.43 10.99 27.49
C ASP A 328 -4.87 10.73 27.95
N GLY A 329 -5.17 9.47 28.30
CA GLY A 329 -6.48 9.02 28.73
C GLY A 329 -7.51 8.78 27.59
N VAL A 330 -7.30 9.28 26.38
CA VAL A 330 -8.21 9.11 25.25
C VAL A 330 -8.37 7.64 24.86
N LEU A 331 -7.27 6.89 24.88
CA LEU A 331 -7.27 5.47 24.50
C LEU A 331 -8.12 4.63 25.45
N ASP A 332 -8.10 4.90 26.76
CA ASP A 332 -8.90 4.19 27.76
C ASP A 332 -10.39 4.32 27.45
N LEU A 333 -10.82 5.55 27.07
CA LEU A 333 -12.19 5.83 26.68
C LEU A 333 -12.58 5.12 25.38
N LEU A 334 -11.73 5.18 24.35
CA LEU A 334 -12.02 4.56 23.05
C LEU A 334 -12.04 3.05 23.12
N PHE A 335 -11.20 2.41 23.96
CA PHE A 335 -11.12 0.96 24.18
C PHE A 335 -12.33 0.40 24.94
N SER A 336 -13.14 1.26 25.57
CA SER A 336 -14.40 0.83 26.21
C SER A 336 -15.34 0.09 25.25
N LYS A 337 -15.18 0.22 23.94
CA LYS A 337 -15.96 -0.48 22.90
C LYS A 337 -15.12 -1.60 22.28
N LYS A 338 -15.28 -2.82 22.77
CA LYS A 338 -14.47 -4.03 22.45
C LYS A 338 -14.15 -4.21 20.96
N ASN A 339 -15.09 -3.94 20.06
CA ASN A 339 -14.94 -4.21 18.62
C ASN A 339 -14.49 -2.99 17.81
N ARG A 340 -14.40 -1.81 18.41
CA ARG A 340 -13.93 -0.59 17.73
C ARG A 340 -12.47 -0.73 17.37
N VAL A 341 -12.15 -0.54 16.11
CA VAL A 341 -10.76 -0.53 15.65
C VAL A 341 -10.18 0.86 15.86
N VAL A 342 -9.07 0.94 16.59
CA VAL A 342 -8.34 2.19 16.83
C VAL A 342 -6.96 2.06 16.22
N LEU A 343 -6.65 2.94 15.26
CA LEU A 343 -5.42 2.95 14.51
C LEU A 343 -4.64 4.24 14.75
N ARG A 344 -3.33 4.13 14.95
CA ARG A 344 -2.41 5.26 14.88
C ARG A 344 -1.76 5.26 13.50
N LEU A 345 -1.89 6.36 12.76
CA LEU A 345 -1.20 6.56 11.49
C LEU A 345 0.30 6.75 11.75
N LYS A 346 1.15 5.93 11.12
CA LYS A 346 2.61 6.01 11.20
C LYS A 346 3.20 6.76 10.02
N ALA A 347 2.79 6.38 8.83
CA ALA A 347 3.31 6.93 7.59
C ALA A 347 2.21 7.01 6.53
N ASP A 348 2.35 8.00 5.67
CA ASP A 348 1.45 8.20 4.53
C ASP A 348 2.16 7.74 3.25
N GLN A 349 2.31 6.42 3.10
CA GLN A 349 2.99 5.79 1.97
C GLN A 349 1.98 5.17 1.03
N TYR A 350 1.88 5.73 -0.17
CA TYR A 350 1.03 5.21 -1.22
C TYR A 350 1.84 4.89 -2.47
N ARG A 351 1.37 3.89 -3.21
CA ARG A 351 1.88 3.66 -4.56
C ARG A 351 1.52 4.84 -5.46
N PRO A 352 2.43 5.26 -6.35
CA PRO A 352 2.18 6.42 -7.23
C PRO A 352 1.05 6.16 -8.24
N GLN A 353 0.76 4.90 -8.51
CA GLN A 353 -0.27 4.46 -9.46
C GLN A 353 -1.38 3.67 -8.78
N THR A 354 -2.56 3.72 -9.38
CA THR A 354 -3.69 2.84 -9.07
C THR A 354 -3.82 1.76 -10.13
N VAL A 355 -4.15 0.54 -9.70
CA VAL A 355 -4.36 -0.62 -10.57
C VAL A 355 -5.74 -1.19 -10.31
N LYS A 356 -6.54 -1.33 -11.35
CA LYS A 356 -7.90 -1.87 -11.29
C LYS A 356 -8.05 -3.00 -12.30
N THR A 357 -8.61 -4.12 -11.88
CA THR A 357 -8.98 -5.19 -12.82
C THR A 357 -10.16 -4.75 -13.67
N ALA A 358 -10.10 -4.96 -14.97
CA ALA A 358 -11.18 -4.69 -15.90
C ALA A 358 -11.12 -5.69 -17.05
N LEU A 359 -12.27 -6.25 -17.41
CA LEU A 359 -12.35 -7.31 -18.41
C LEU A 359 -11.37 -8.46 -18.09
N ASN A 360 -10.50 -8.81 -19.03
CA ASN A 360 -9.44 -9.81 -18.88
C ASN A 360 -8.04 -9.19 -18.61
N GLY A 361 -7.97 -7.93 -18.15
CA GLY A 361 -6.72 -7.20 -17.97
C GLY A 361 -6.74 -6.24 -16.78
N TYR A 362 -5.85 -5.25 -16.86
CA TYR A 362 -5.68 -4.23 -15.84
C TYR A 362 -5.72 -2.84 -16.45
N LEU A 363 -6.40 -1.93 -15.78
CA LEU A 363 -6.29 -0.49 -16.01
C LEU A 363 -5.30 0.07 -14.98
N VAL A 364 -4.29 0.77 -15.47
CA VAL A 364 -3.26 1.42 -14.64
C VAL A 364 -3.27 2.89 -14.96
N GLN A 365 -3.29 3.73 -13.94
CA GLN A 365 -3.20 5.18 -14.08
C GLN A 365 -2.44 5.78 -12.90
N ASP A 366 -1.91 6.96 -13.09
CA ASP A 366 -1.34 7.74 -11.99
C ASP A 366 -2.45 8.15 -11.02
N ARG A 367 -2.08 8.36 -9.74
CA ARG A 367 -3.01 8.94 -8.77
C ARG A 367 -3.30 10.38 -9.16
N ASP A 368 -4.54 10.80 -8.98
CA ASP A 368 -4.92 12.20 -9.10
C ASP A 368 -4.43 12.97 -7.86
N LEU A 369 -3.26 13.58 -7.98
CA LEU A 369 -2.60 14.36 -6.93
C LEU A 369 -2.75 15.86 -7.12
N HIS A 370 -3.39 16.31 -8.22
CA HIS A 370 -3.61 17.72 -8.45
C HIS A 370 -4.67 18.26 -7.48
N THR A 371 -4.31 19.30 -6.74
CA THR A 371 -5.22 20.00 -5.82
C THR A 371 -5.23 21.47 -6.16
N GLU A 372 -6.40 21.98 -6.54
CA GLU A 372 -6.56 23.36 -6.94
C GLU A 372 -6.48 24.31 -5.75
N THR A 373 -5.90 25.45 -6.04
CA THR A 373 -5.80 26.61 -5.16
C THR A 373 -6.62 27.78 -5.71
N ALA A 374 -6.66 28.90 -5.01
CA ALA A 374 -7.31 30.10 -5.51
C ALA A 374 -6.69 30.62 -6.83
N ASP A 375 -5.41 30.34 -7.09
CA ASP A 375 -4.70 30.78 -8.28
C ASP A 375 -5.16 30.02 -9.55
N ASP A 376 -5.73 28.82 -9.37
CA ASP A 376 -6.28 28.02 -10.47
C ASP A 376 -7.71 28.46 -10.83
N PHE A 377 -8.34 29.29 -10.01
CA PHE A 377 -9.72 29.72 -10.20
C PHE A 377 -9.84 30.88 -11.18
N LYS A 378 -10.38 30.59 -12.36
CA LYS A 378 -10.71 31.58 -13.36
C LYS A 378 -12.14 32.04 -13.19
N VAL A 379 -12.36 33.27 -12.72
CA VAL A 379 -13.70 33.88 -12.64
C VAL A 379 -14.22 34.14 -14.06
N ILE A 380 -15.41 33.59 -14.35
CA ILE A 380 -16.02 33.65 -15.70
C ILE A 380 -17.38 34.35 -15.70
N THR A 381 -17.87 34.80 -14.56
CA THR A 381 -19.13 35.53 -14.38
C THR A 381 -18.84 37.00 -14.03
N THR A 382 -19.85 37.86 -14.23
CA THR A 382 -19.79 39.30 -13.87
C THR A 382 -19.65 39.51 -12.37
N LYS A 383 -20.31 38.66 -11.55
CA LYS A 383 -20.13 38.60 -10.11
C LYS A 383 -18.93 37.72 -9.79
N ALA A 384 -17.90 38.27 -9.18
CA ALA A 384 -16.84 37.44 -8.59
C ALA A 384 -17.29 36.86 -7.25
N PRO A 385 -16.89 35.61 -6.93
CA PRO A 385 -17.06 35.07 -5.59
C PRO A 385 -16.31 35.92 -4.54
N THR A 386 -16.85 35.99 -3.34
CA THR A 386 -16.18 36.60 -2.18
C THR A 386 -15.02 35.72 -1.69
N THR A 387 -14.16 36.27 -0.82
CA THR A 387 -13.04 35.51 -0.23
C THR A 387 -13.53 34.27 0.51
N ASP A 388 -14.59 34.40 1.30
CA ASP A 388 -15.19 33.26 2.06
C ASP A 388 -15.75 32.20 1.09
N GLU A 389 -16.41 32.62 0.00
CA GLU A 389 -16.90 31.69 -1.03
C GLU A 389 -15.75 30.98 -1.75
N VAL A 390 -14.62 31.65 -2.00
CA VAL A 390 -13.43 31.01 -2.58
C VAL A 390 -12.85 29.96 -1.66
N GLU A 391 -12.73 30.24 -0.35
CA GLU A 391 -12.27 29.25 0.64
C GLU A 391 -13.21 28.04 0.71
N ASP A 392 -14.52 28.28 0.70
CA ASP A 392 -15.53 27.21 0.70
C ASP A 392 -15.52 26.40 -0.60
N MET A 393 -15.29 27.05 -1.76
CA MET A 393 -15.15 26.36 -3.05
C MET A 393 -13.90 25.48 -3.10
N ILE A 394 -12.76 25.92 -2.59
CA ILE A 394 -11.54 25.11 -2.48
C ILE A 394 -11.82 23.89 -1.59
N PHE A 395 -12.45 24.09 -0.43
CA PHE A 395 -12.86 23.03 0.47
C PHE A 395 -13.79 22.03 -0.21
N ALA A 396 -14.84 22.51 -0.89
CA ALA A 396 -15.81 21.67 -1.58
C ALA A 396 -15.20 20.91 -2.77
N ASN A 397 -14.27 21.56 -3.51
CA ASN A 397 -13.59 20.96 -4.66
C ASN A 397 -12.67 19.80 -4.24
N LYS A 398 -11.97 19.92 -3.12
CA LYS A 398 -11.21 18.81 -2.52
C LYS A 398 -12.12 17.60 -2.19
N ILE A 399 -13.33 17.84 -1.71
CA ILE A 399 -14.26 16.77 -1.37
C ILE A 399 -14.84 16.11 -2.62
N VAL A 400 -15.25 16.91 -3.63
CA VAL A 400 -15.84 16.35 -4.85
C VAL A 400 -14.85 15.50 -5.64
N LYS A 401 -13.56 15.86 -5.65
CA LYS A 401 -12.45 15.06 -6.20
C LYS A 401 -12.41 13.63 -5.60
N HIS A 402 -12.72 13.50 -4.32
CA HIS A 402 -12.72 12.21 -3.61
C HIS A 402 -14.09 11.53 -3.55
N SER A 403 -15.09 12.07 -4.25
CA SER A 403 -16.45 11.53 -4.32
C SER A 403 -16.70 10.74 -5.62
N ARG A 404 -17.56 9.73 -5.57
CA ARG A 404 -17.89 8.92 -6.77
C ARG A 404 -18.69 9.74 -7.79
N SER A 405 -18.24 9.72 -9.03
CA SER A 405 -18.87 10.41 -10.16
C SER A 405 -20.24 9.82 -10.55
N ASN A 406 -21.20 10.60 -11.12
CA ASN A 406 -21.15 12.06 -11.07
C ASN A 406 -21.37 12.54 -9.65
N ALA A 407 -20.62 13.56 -9.26
CA ALA A 407 -20.65 14.08 -7.90
C ALA A 407 -20.88 15.60 -7.85
N ILE A 408 -21.71 16.01 -6.90
CA ILE A 408 -21.91 17.39 -6.48
C ILE A 408 -21.70 17.48 -4.96
N VAL A 409 -21.00 18.50 -4.52
CA VAL A 409 -20.78 18.83 -3.11
C VAL A 409 -21.32 20.21 -2.81
N LEU A 410 -22.12 20.33 -1.74
CA LEU A 410 -22.60 21.59 -1.20
C LEU A 410 -21.90 21.86 0.14
N ALA A 411 -21.29 23.04 0.26
CA ALA A 411 -20.52 23.40 1.46
C ALA A 411 -20.71 24.86 1.83
N LYS A 412 -20.50 25.16 3.12
CA LYS A 412 -20.42 26.52 3.65
C LYS A 412 -19.62 26.54 4.94
N GLY A 413 -18.77 27.55 5.12
CA GLY A 413 -17.94 27.72 6.30
C GLY A 413 -17.01 26.52 6.53
N LYS A 414 -16.41 25.97 5.45
CA LYS A 414 -15.56 24.77 5.48
C LYS A 414 -16.22 23.56 6.16
N GLN A 415 -17.49 23.35 5.87
CA GLN A 415 -18.28 22.20 6.31
C GLN A 415 -19.07 21.63 5.15
N LEU A 416 -19.03 20.33 4.97
CA LEU A 416 -19.88 19.61 4.05
C LEU A 416 -21.33 19.67 4.57
N TYR A 417 -22.22 20.27 3.81
CA TYR A 417 -23.65 20.28 4.09
C TYR A 417 -24.32 19.02 3.53
N ALA A 418 -24.02 18.69 2.28
CA ALA A 418 -24.43 17.44 1.67
C ALA A 418 -23.64 17.17 0.38
N SER A 419 -23.69 15.93 -0.07
CA SER A 419 -23.18 15.51 -1.37
C SER A 419 -24.22 14.63 -2.09
N GLY A 420 -24.32 14.78 -3.41
CA GLY A 420 -24.97 13.84 -4.29
C GLY A 420 -23.90 13.13 -5.10
N ILE A 421 -23.83 11.82 -5.04
CA ILE A 421 -22.71 11.01 -5.54
C ILE A 421 -23.19 9.79 -6.30
N GLY A 422 -22.35 9.32 -7.25
CA GLY A 422 -22.62 8.09 -8.01
C GLY A 422 -23.86 8.14 -8.90
N GLN A 423 -24.28 9.35 -9.31
CA GLN A 423 -25.46 9.50 -10.13
C GLN A 423 -25.13 9.44 -11.62
N THR A 424 -26.08 8.90 -12.41
CA THR A 424 -25.94 8.82 -13.87
C THR A 424 -26.09 10.18 -14.55
N SER A 425 -26.80 11.11 -13.92
CA SER A 425 -26.90 12.50 -14.37
C SER A 425 -26.42 13.48 -13.31
N ARG A 426 -25.84 14.58 -13.73
CA ARG A 426 -25.31 15.61 -12.83
C ARG A 426 -26.42 16.38 -12.12
N VAL A 427 -27.53 16.65 -12.82
CA VAL A 427 -28.69 17.30 -12.21
C VAL A 427 -29.32 16.45 -11.11
N ASP A 428 -29.34 15.12 -11.25
CA ASP A 428 -29.83 14.24 -10.20
C ASP A 428 -28.89 14.21 -8.99
N ALA A 429 -27.57 14.28 -9.21
CA ALA A 429 -26.61 14.45 -8.12
C ALA A 429 -26.88 15.75 -7.34
N LEU A 430 -27.17 16.86 -8.04
CA LEU A 430 -27.49 18.12 -7.41
C LEU A 430 -28.82 18.06 -6.63
N ARG A 431 -29.86 17.47 -7.22
CA ARG A 431 -31.16 17.29 -6.52
C ARG A 431 -30.98 16.49 -5.23
N GLN A 432 -30.26 15.39 -5.31
CA GLN A 432 -29.97 14.55 -4.15
C GLN A 432 -29.21 15.34 -3.06
N ALA A 433 -28.21 16.14 -3.43
CA ALA A 433 -27.45 16.97 -2.49
C ALA A 433 -28.36 18.00 -1.81
N ILE A 434 -29.21 18.70 -2.57
CA ILE A 434 -30.14 19.72 -2.04
C ILE A 434 -31.17 19.09 -1.07
N GLU A 435 -31.80 17.99 -1.48
CA GLU A 435 -32.78 17.27 -0.67
C GLU A 435 -32.14 16.78 0.64
N LYS A 436 -30.95 16.23 0.55
CA LYS A 436 -30.19 15.74 1.71
C LYS A 436 -29.82 16.87 2.66
N ALA A 437 -29.30 17.99 2.17
CA ALA A 437 -28.97 19.15 3.00
C ALA A 437 -30.22 19.67 3.76
N ARG A 438 -31.34 19.79 3.05
CA ARG A 438 -32.62 20.22 3.66
C ARG A 438 -33.14 19.24 4.71
N SER A 439 -32.92 17.93 4.51
CA SER A 439 -33.36 16.90 5.47
C SER A 439 -32.60 16.95 6.80
N PHE A 440 -31.47 17.63 6.85
CA PHE A 440 -30.67 17.90 8.05
C PHE A 440 -30.71 19.38 8.47
N ASP A 441 -31.74 20.12 8.02
CA ASP A 441 -32.00 21.51 8.39
C ASP A 441 -30.92 22.52 7.99
N PHE A 442 -30.08 22.20 6.96
CA PHE A 442 -29.12 23.15 6.45
C PHE A 442 -29.77 24.22 5.58
N ASP A 443 -29.53 25.49 5.92
CA ASP A 443 -29.83 26.61 5.05
C ASP A 443 -28.77 26.77 3.94
N LEU A 444 -29.18 26.48 2.70
CA LEU A 444 -28.33 26.56 1.54
C LEU A 444 -28.10 27.99 1.02
N LYS A 445 -28.76 28.99 1.62
CA LYS A 445 -28.56 30.38 1.24
C LYS A 445 -27.12 30.81 1.47
N GLY A 446 -26.41 31.17 0.40
CA GLY A 446 -25.01 31.57 0.42
C GLY A 446 -24.05 30.39 0.59
N ALA A 447 -24.48 29.15 0.37
CA ALA A 447 -23.59 28.01 0.24
C ALA A 447 -22.95 27.98 -1.15
N VAL A 448 -21.85 27.22 -1.27
CA VAL A 448 -21.15 26.99 -2.53
C VAL A 448 -21.44 25.59 -3.05
N LEU A 449 -21.28 25.42 -4.37
CA LEU A 449 -21.43 24.18 -5.08
C LEU A 449 -20.12 23.84 -5.79
N ALA A 450 -19.59 22.62 -5.59
CA ALA A 450 -18.50 22.06 -6.38
C ALA A 450 -18.98 20.85 -7.20
N SER A 451 -18.48 20.77 -8.44
CA SER A 451 -18.80 19.68 -9.37
C SER A 451 -17.53 19.00 -9.88
N ASP A 452 -17.50 17.66 -9.89
CA ASP A 452 -16.37 16.84 -10.36
C ASP A 452 -16.10 16.97 -11.87
N ALA A 453 -17.07 17.50 -12.66
CA ALA A 453 -16.93 17.80 -14.08
C ALA A 453 -17.83 18.97 -14.51
N PHE A 454 -17.76 19.37 -15.78
CA PHE A 454 -18.53 20.48 -16.32
C PHE A 454 -20.05 20.24 -16.33
N PHE A 455 -20.82 21.31 -16.31
CA PHE A 455 -22.27 21.26 -16.53
C PHE A 455 -22.61 21.08 -18.01
N PRO A 456 -23.34 20.01 -18.38
CA PRO A 456 -23.73 19.84 -19.78
C PRO A 456 -24.83 20.81 -20.21
N PHE A 457 -25.62 21.33 -19.25
CA PHE A 457 -26.76 22.22 -19.45
C PHE A 457 -26.87 23.21 -18.29
N LYS A 458 -27.62 24.30 -18.49
CA LYS A 458 -27.88 25.31 -17.47
C LYS A 458 -28.82 24.88 -16.35
N ASP A 459 -29.50 23.72 -16.46
CA ASP A 459 -30.45 23.17 -15.48
C ASP A 459 -29.84 23.02 -14.07
N CYS A 460 -28.55 22.69 -13.99
CA CYS A 460 -27.85 22.69 -12.71
C CYS A 460 -27.71 24.08 -12.09
N VAL A 461 -27.51 25.11 -12.90
CA VAL A 461 -27.42 26.50 -12.41
C VAL A 461 -28.82 26.99 -11.95
N GLU A 462 -29.88 26.71 -12.73
CA GLU A 462 -31.25 27.06 -12.36
C GLU A 462 -31.63 26.43 -11.02
N LEU A 463 -31.36 25.13 -10.83
CA LEU A 463 -31.63 24.41 -9.59
C LEU A 463 -30.77 24.92 -8.42
N ALA A 464 -29.50 25.28 -8.66
CA ALA A 464 -28.61 25.88 -7.66
C ALA A 464 -29.14 27.24 -7.18
N HIS A 465 -29.62 28.08 -8.12
CA HIS A 465 -30.26 29.37 -7.80
C HIS A 465 -31.50 29.20 -6.92
N GLU A 466 -32.41 28.29 -7.31
CA GLU A 466 -33.62 27.99 -6.52
C GLU A 466 -33.30 27.49 -5.10
N ALA A 467 -32.16 26.83 -4.94
CA ALA A 467 -31.68 26.36 -3.65
C ALA A 467 -31.01 27.47 -2.81
N GLY A 468 -30.64 28.61 -3.40
CA GLY A 468 -29.96 29.71 -2.73
C GLY A 468 -28.43 29.65 -2.77
N ILE A 469 -27.85 28.83 -3.62
CA ILE A 469 -26.40 28.73 -3.84
C ILE A 469 -25.88 30.07 -4.41
N SER A 470 -24.78 30.58 -3.87
CA SER A 470 -24.21 31.87 -4.22
C SER A 470 -22.99 31.83 -5.12
N ALA A 471 -22.26 30.69 -5.10
CA ALA A 471 -21.08 30.49 -5.92
C ALA A 471 -20.92 29.02 -6.36
N ILE A 472 -20.31 28.82 -7.55
CA ILE A 472 -20.13 27.51 -8.20
C ILE A 472 -18.68 27.36 -8.67
N VAL A 473 -18.07 26.21 -8.38
CA VAL A 473 -16.79 25.78 -8.95
C VAL A 473 -16.97 24.51 -9.78
N GLN A 474 -16.45 24.55 -11.01
CA GLN A 474 -16.43 23.43 -11.95
C GLN A 474 -15.26 23.54 -12.93
N PRO A 475 -14.86 22.47 -13.62
CA PRO A 475 -13.74 22.54 -14.55
C PRO A 475 -13.98 23.36 -15.82
N GLY A 476 -15.23 23.53 -16.27
CA GLY A 476 -15.53 24.06 -17.60
C GLY A 476 -15.22 23.04 -18.73
N GLY A 477 -15.37 23.49 -19.97
CA GLY A 477 -15.07 22.69 -21.17
C GLY A 477 -16.29 22.09 -21.86
N SER A 478 -17.51 22.45 -21.47
CA SER A 478 -18.72 22.11 -22.20
C SER A 478 -18.88 23.02 -23.43
N VAL A 479 -19.40 22.48 -24.52
CA VAL A 479 -19.82 23.31 -25.68
C VAL A 479 -20.96 24.27 -25.34
N ARG A 480 -21.60 24.10 -24.18
CA ARG A 480 -22.68 24.92 -23.66
C ARG A 480 -22.30 25.72 -22.41
N ASP A 481 -21.03 25.90 -22.14
CA ASP A 481 -20.59 26.68 -20.97
C ASP A 481 -21.20 28.07 -20.95
N GLN A 482 -21.37 28.72 -22.13
CA GLN A 482 -21.98 30.06 -22.23
C GLN A 482 -23.40 30.09 -21.67
N GLU A 483 -24.22 29.07 -21.90
CA GLU A 483 -25.59 29.00 -21.36
C GLU A 483 -25.58 29.00 -19.81
N SER A 484 -24.63 28.27 -19.22
CA SER A 484 -24.46 28.22 -17.77
C SER A 484 -23.93 29.54 -17.20
N ILE A 485 -22.98 30.19 -17.90
CA ILE A 485 -22.43 31.49 -17.52
C ILE A 485 -23.50 32.58 -17.58
N ASP A 486 -24.29 32.63 -18.65
CA ASP A 486 -25.38 33.58 -18.81
C ASP A 486 -26.43 33.42 -17.71
N CYS A 487 -26.83 32.17 -17.43
CA CYS A 487 -27.75 31.88 -16.35
C CYS A 487 -27.21 32.28 -14.96
N CYS A 488 -25.90 32.08 -14.70
CA CYS A 488 -25.26 32.57 -13.46
C CYS A 488 -25.30 34.10 -13.38
N ASN A 489 -25.00 34.81 -14.49
CA ASN A 489 -25.02 36.27 -14.53
C ASN A 489 -26.42 36.83 -14.29
N GLU A 490 -27.45 36.25 -14.89
CA GLU A 490 -28.86 36.64 -14.70
C GLU A 490 -29.31 36.48 -13.25
N ASN A 491 -28.81 35.45 -12.57
CA ASN A 491 -29.20 35.09 -11.20
C ASN A 491 -28.22 35.57 -10.12
N GLY A 492 -27.17 36.31 -10.48
CA GLY A 492 -26.21 36.87 -9.54
C GLY A 492 -25.37 35.81 -8.82
N ILE A 493 -25.10 34.67 -9.45
CA ILE A 493 -24.24 33.59 -8.94
C ILE A 493 -22.81 33.80 -9.45
N GLY A 494 -21.82 33.71 -8.57
CA GLY A 494 -20.40 33.67 -8.97
C GLY A 494 -20.03 32.30 -9.50
N MET A 495 -19.33 32.22 -10.64
CA MET A 495 -18.81 30.94 -11.16
C MET A 495 -17.34 31.05 -11.49
N VAL A 496 -16.58 30.01 -11.13
CA VAL A 496 -15.18 29.84 -11.50
C VAL A 496 -14.97 28.53 -12.26
N PHE A 497 -14.01 28.54 -13.19
CA PHE A 497 -13.49 27.35 -13.85
C PHE A 497 -12.12 27.00 -13.30
N THR A 498 -11.88 25.71 -13.03
CA THR A 498 -10.58 25.18 -12.60
C THR A 498 -9.75 24.67 -13.79
N GLY A 499 -10.39 24.21 -14.86
CA GLY A 499 -9.73 23.52 -15.98
C GLY A 499 -9.39 22.06 -15.72
N PHE A 500 -9.58 21.56 -14.49
CA PHE A 500 -9.28 20.19 -14.10
C PHE A 500 -10.55 19.42 -13.73
N ARG A 501 -10.69 18.23 -14.33
CA ARG A 501 -11.80 17.30 -14.06
C ARG A 501 -11.34 16.16 -13.16
N HIS A 502 -12.14 15.82 -12.16
CA HIS A 502 -11.83 14.81 -11.15
C HIS A 502 -12.81 13.63 -11.17
N PHE A 503 -12.90 12.90 -12.28
CA PHE A 503 -13.73 11.70 -12.32
C PHE A 503 -13.15 10.57 -11.45
N ARG A 504 -14.04 9.96 -10.65
CA ARG A 504 -13.75 8.79 -9.83
C ARG A 504 -14.84 7.73 -9.99
N HIS A 505 -14.49 6.61 -10.64
CA HIS A 505 -15.41 5.48 -10.91
C HIS A 505 -15.09 4.24 -10.07
#